data_48437707f5afba4ebdb3ffec1b0d607f
#
_entry.id   48437707f5afba4ebdb3ffec1b0d607f
#
_cell.length_a   1.000
_cell.length_b   1.000
_cell.length_c   1.000
_cell.angle_alpha   90.00
_cell.angle_beta   90.00
_cell.angle_gamma   90.00
#
_symmetry.space_group_name_H-M   'P 1'
#
loop_
_entity.id
_entity.type
_entity.pdbx_description
1 polymer ?
#
loop_
_entity_poly.entity_id
_entity_poly.type
_entity_poly.pdbx_seq_one_letter_code
_entity_poly.pdbx_strand_id
1 'polypeptide(L)'
;MQCALCLVASSPPPIKRAVVARAEALPAAIGAQLLPRMVAWDAQHMASALAALRVPLLVIQCTCLNADRVRVSIEPGDDTPWLATLRRFAPHARIEVITAVGHFPQMEAPDRVNRLIEAFVADL
;
A
#
# COMPACT_ATOMS: atom_id res chain seq x y z
N MET A 1 18.84 2.32 1.67
CA MET A 1 18.59 1.32 0.62
C MET A 1 17.14 0.82 0.53
N GLN A 2 16.29 1.06 1.53
CA GLN A 2 14.87 0.62 1.56
C GLN A 2 13.90 1.48 0.73
N CYS A 3 14.26 2.70 0.43
CA CYS A 3 13.37 3.65 -0.27
C CYS A 3 13.07 3.28 -1.73
N ALA A 4 13.98 2.55 -2.39
CA ALA A 4 13.79 2.11 -3.77
C ALA A 4 12.62 1.13 -3.95
N LEU A 5 12.25 0.37 -2.90
CA LEU A 5 11.15 -0.58 -2.94
C LEU A 5 9.75 0.07 -2.95
N CYS A 6 9.67 1.36 -2.64
CA CYS A 6 8.40 2.10 -2.61
C CYS A 6 8.13 2.90 -3.89
N LEU A 7 9.08 2.98 -4.81
CA LEU A 7 8.97 3.80 -6.01
C LEU A 7 8.86 2.93 -7.25
N VAL A 8 7.96 3.29 -8.15
CA VAL A 8 7.93 2.75 -9.51
C VAL A 8 8.74 3.65 -10.45
N ALA A 9 9.13 3.12 -11.60
CA ALA A 9 9.93 3.88 -12.57
C ALA A 9 9.25 5.18 -13.02
N SER A 10 7.92 5.15 -13.14
CA SER A 10 7.07 6.28 -13.57
C SER A 10 6.75 7.30 -12.46
N SER A 11 7.10 7.06 -11.19
CA SER A 11 6.79 8.01 -10.11
C SER A 11 7.39 9.39 -10.39
N PRO A 12 6.63 10.50 -10.21
CA PRO A 12 7.09 11.86 -10.50
C PRO A 12 8.35 12.24 -9.71
N PRO A 13 9.32 12.96 -10.34
CA PRO A 13 10.58 13.33 -9.68
C PRO A 13 10.42 14.08 -8.34
N PRO A 14 9.44 15.00 -8.16
CA PRO A 14 9.24 15.66 -6.87
C PRO A 14 8.86 14.67 -5.76
N ILE A 15 8.02 13.68 -6.08
CA ILE A 15 7.60 12.65 -5.14
C ILE A 15 8.77 11.73 -4.79
N LYS A 16 9.55 11.30 -5.79
CA LYS A 16 10.79 10.55 -5.55
C LYS A 16 11.69 11.26 -4.56
N ARG A 17 11.96 12.56 -4.77
CA ARG A 17 12.78 13.37 -3.86
C ARG A 17 12.20 13.43 -2.44
N ALA A 18 10.90 13.68 -2.31
CA ALA A 18 10.24 13.77 -1.01
C ALA A 18 10.32 12.45 -0.24
N VAL A 19 10.09 11.32 -0.91
CA VAL A 19 10.15 9.99 -0.30
C VAL A 19 11.58 9.65 0.13
N VAL A 20 12.58 9.94 -0.72
CA VAL A 20 14.00 9.73 -0.39
C VAL A 20 14.41 10.59 0.80
N ALA A 21 14.11 11.89 0.77
CA ALA A 21 14.45 12.80 1.87
C ALA A 21 13.80 12.36 3.20
N ARG A 22 12.55 11.87 3.16
CA ARG A 22 11.87 11.34 4.33
C ARG A 22 12.55 10.08 4.89
N ALA A 23 13.00 9.20 4.01
CA ALA A 23 13.70 7.98 4.42
C ALA A 23 15.09 8.28 5.00
N GLU A 24 15.81 9.26 4.44
CA GLU A 24 17.11 9.71 4.95
C GLU A 24 17.00 10.41 6.30
N ALA A 25 15.88 11.10 6.55
CA ALA A 25 15.60 11.73 7.84
C ALA A 25 15.23 10.74 8.96
N LEU A 26 14.95 9.47 8.64
CA LEU A 26 14.62 8.47 9.64
C LEU A 26 15.89 8.05 10.40
N PRO A 27 15.91 8.15 11.75
CA PRO A 27 17.05 7.69 12.54
C PRO A 27 17.39 6.23 12.22
N ALA A 28 18.68 5.95 11.96
CA ALA A 28 19.14 4.62 11.52
C ALA A 28 18.74 3.49 12.48
N ALA A 29 18.78 3.74 13.80
CA ALA A 29 18.37 2.77 14.81
C ALA A 29 16.90 2.39 14.72
N ILE A 30 16.02 3.34 14.33
CA ILE A 30 14.59 3.09 14.10
C ILE A 30 14.41 2.35 12.78
N GLY A 31 15.02 2.83 11.70
CA GLY A 31 14.92 2.24 10.38
C GLY A 31 15.38 0.78 10.31
N ALA A 32 16.44 0.44 11.03
CA ALA A 32 16.97 -0.92 11.08
C ALA A 32 16.01 -1.91 11.76
N GLN A 33 15.16 -1.45 12.67
CA GLN A 33 14.25 -2.32 13.43
C GLN A 33 12.82 -2.32 12.87
N LEU A 34 12.40 -1.24 12.21
CA LEU A 34 11.01 -1.04 11.82
C LEU A 34 10.54 -2.11 10.84
N LEU A 35 11.27 -2.33 9.75
CA LEU A 35 10.86 -3.29 8.73
C LEU A 35 10.86 -4.74 9.24
N PRO A 36 11.91 -5.25 9.91
CA PRO A 36 11.87 -6.60 10.47
C PRO A 36 10.69 -6.81 11.43
N ARG A 37 10.40 -5.83 12.30
CA ARG A 37 9.26 -5.90 13.23
C ARG A 37 7.93 -5.88 12.52
N MET A 38 7.77 -5.04 11.50
CA MET A 38 6.56 -4.99 10.68
C MET A 38 6.32 -6.32 9.97
N VAL A 39 7.34 -6.88 9.32
CA VAL A 39 7.24 -8.18 8.64
C VAL A 39 6.92 -9.31 9.63
N ALA A 40 7.53 -9.31 10.80
CA ALA A 40 7.26 -10.31 11.84
C ALA A 40 5.81 -10.19 12.36
N TRP A 41 5.33 -8.97 12.57
CA TRP A 41 3.94 -8.73 12.97
C TRP A 41 2.95 -9.18 11.89
N ASP A 42 3.20 -8.81 10.64
CA ASP A 42 2.36 -9.20 9.50
C ASP A 42 2.25 -10.73 9.41
N ALA A 43 3.38 -11.44 9.52
CA ALA A 43 3.40 -12.90 9.45
C ALA A 43 2.61 -13.57 10.59
N GLN A 44 2.59 -12.97 11.78
CA GLN A 44 1.99 -13.57 12.97
C GLN A 44 0.53 -13.12 13.20
N HIS A 45 0.18 -11.89 12.83
CA HIS A 45 -1.05 -11.25 13.30
C HIS A 45 -1.97 -10.74 12.17
N MET A 46 -1.47 -10.50 10.96
CA MET A 46 -2.26 -9.87 9.89
C MET A 46 -3.57 -10.59 9.62
N ALA A 47 -3.54 -11.90 9.46
CA ALA A 47 -4.74 -12.71 9.16
C ALA A 47 -5.79 -12.60 10.27
N SER A 48 -5.38 -12.74 11.52
CA SER A 48 -6.30 -12.64 12.67
C SER A 48 -6.81 -11.22 12.89
N ALA A 49 -5.98 -10.20 12.67
CA ALA A 49 -6.38 -8.81 12.76
C ALA A 49 -7.42 -8.45 11.69
N LEU A 50 -7.19 -8.85 10.44
CA LEU A 50 -8.18 -8.65 9.36
C LEU A 50 -9.50 -9.38 9.64
N ALA A 51 -9.44 -10.63 10.09
CA ALA A 51 -10.62 -11.41 10.42
C ALA A 51 -11.43 -10.84 11.61
N ALA A 52 -10.78 -10.09 12.49
CA ALA A 52 -11.40 -9.44 13.64
C ALA A 52 -12.04 -8.09 13.31
N LEU A 53 -11.73 -7.48 12.15
CA LEU A 53 -12.32 -6.20 11.76
C LEU A 53 -13.84 -6.30 11.59
N ARG A 54 -14.55 -5.34 12.20
CA ARG A 54 -16.02 -5.21 12.14
C ARG A 54 -16.46 -3.85 11.61
N VAL A 55 -15.49 -2.97 11.34
CA VAL A 55 -15.75 -1.65 10.76
C VAL A 55 -15.68 -1.73 9.23
N PRO A 56 -16.38 -0.85 8.52
CA PRO A 56 -16.20 -0.70 7.08
C PRO A 56 -14.73 -0.47 6.72
N LEU A 57 -14.26 -1.12 5.67
CA LEU A 57 -12.87 -1.08 5.26
C LEU A 57 -12.76 -0.74 3.77
N LEU A 58 -12.09 0.37 3.46
CA LEU A 58 -11.66 0.71 2.10
C LEU A 58 -10.17 0.41 1.95
N VAL A 59 -9.82 -0.37 0.95
CA VAL A 59 -8.44 -0.64 0.56
C VAL A 59 -8.20 -0.09 -0.84
N ILE A 60 -7.21 0.78 -0.97
CA ILE A 60 -6.77 1.33 -2.26
C ILE A 60 -5.40 0.73 -2.57
N GLN A 61 -5.30 -0.07 -3.61
CA GLN A 61 -4.04 -0.66 -4.06
C GLN A 61 -3.69 -0.18 -5.46
N CYS A 62 -2.40 0.09 -5.72
CA CYS A 62 -1.91 0.58 -7.01
C CYS A 62 -0.66 -0.16 -7.48
N THR A 63 0.04 -0.84 -6.58
CA THR A 63 1.29 -1.52 -6.91
C THR A 63 1.45 -2.80 -6.10
N CYS A 64 2.26 -3.73 -6.60
CA CYS A 64 2.78 -4.87 -5.84
C CYS A 64 4.29 -5.05 -6.10
N LEU A 65 4.93 -5.91 -5.33
CA LEU A 65 6.26 -6.41 -5.65
C LEU A 65 6.12 -7.68 -6.48
N ASN A 66 6.78 -7.72 -7.63
CA ASN A 66 6.86 -8.92 -8.45
C ASN A 66 7.87 -9.94 -7.89
N ALA A 67 8.07 -11.06 -8.57
CA ALA A 67 9.00 -12.12 -8.18
C ALA A 67 10.46 -11.63 -8.06
N ASP A 68 10.84 -10.65 -8.87
CA ASP A 68 12.17 -10.04 -8.84
C ASP A 68 12.31 -8.96 -7.76
N ARG A 69 11.28 -8.78 -6.91
CA ARG A 69 11.20 -7.74 -5.87
C ARG A 69 11.24 -6.31 -6.45
N VAL A 70 10.81 -6.17 -7.67
CA VAL A 70 10.60 -4.86 -8.32
C VAL A 70 9.15 -4.45 -8.13
N ARG A 71 8.95 -3.18 -7.77
CA ARG A 71 7.61 -2.62 -7.64
C ARG A 71 7.03 -2.31 -9.01
N VAL A 72 5.87 -2.90 -9.26
CA VAL A 72 5.13 -2.75 -10.52
C VAL A 72 3.72 -2.24 -10.25
N SER A 73 3.15 -1.51 -11.20
CA SER A 73 1.72 -1.17 -11.18
C SER A 73 0.88 -2.41 -11.36
N ILE A 74 -0.34 -2.37 -10.82
CA ILE A 74 -1.35 -3.41 -10.99
C ILE A 74 -2.53 -2.87 -11.80
N GLU A 75 -3.25 -3.79 -12.44
CA GLU A 75 -4.46 -3.49 -13.21
C GLU A 75 -5.70 -4.05 -12.50
N PRO A 76 -6.91 -3.54 -12.83
CA PRO A 76 -8.14 -4.12 -12.33
C PRO A 76 -8.28 -5.59 -12.74
N GLY A 77 -8.51 -6.45 -11.77
CA GLY A 77 -8.57 -7.90 -11.99
C GLY A 77 -7.29 -8.66 -11.68
N ASP A 78 -6.17 -7.95 -11.52
CA ASP A 78 -4.94 -8.58 -11.04
C ASP A 78 -5.16 -9.19 -9.65
N ASP A 79 -4.54 -10.34 -9.43
CA ASP A 79 -4.47 -10.95 -8.11
C ASP A 79 -3.07 -10.77 -7.53
N THR A 80 -3.02 -10.26 -6.31
CA THR A 80 -1.77 -10.11 -5.56
C THR A 80 -1.88 -10.87 -4.24
N PRO A 81 -0.76 -11.29 -3.63
CA PRO A 81 -0.79 -11.96 -2.33
C PRO A 81 -1.55 -11.14 -1.26
N TRP A 82 -1.46 -9.82 -1.34
CA TRP A 82 -2.19 -8.93 -0.43
C TRP A 82 -3.70 -8.94 -0.71
N LEU A 83 -4.13 -8.82 -1.96
CA LEU A 83 -5.55 -8.88 -2.34
C LEU A 83 -6.16 -10.24 -2.01
N ALA A 84 -5.44 -11.34 -2.25
CA ALA A 84 -5.88 -12.68 -1.85
C ALA A 84 -6.07 -12.79 -0.34
N THR A 85 -5.16 -12.20 0.44
CA THR A 85 -5.27 -12.14 1.92
C THR A 85 -6.50 -11.37 2.36
N LEU A 86 -6.75 -10.19 1.77
CA LEU A 86 -7.93 -9.37 2.07
C LEU A 86 -9.23 -10.12 1.75
N ARG A 87 -9.34 -10.70 0.56
CA ARG A 87 -10.54 -11.46 0.17
C ARG A 87 -10.82 -12.61 1.10
N ARG A 88 -9.77 -13.25 1.62
CA ARG A 88 -9.89 -14.38 2.54
C ARG A 88 -10.30 -13.97 3.96
N PHE A 89 -9.69 -12.93 4.50
CA PHE A 89 -9.80 -12.59 5.93
C PHE A 89 -10.65 -11.36 6.22
N ALA A 90 -10.87 -10.50 5.24
CA ALA A 90 -11.75 -9.32 5.32
C ALA A 90 -12.63 -9.23 4.05
N PRO A 91 -13.52 -10.22 3.79
CA PRO A 91 -14.31 -10.27 2.56
C PRO A 91 -15.29 -9.10 2.41
N HIS A 92 -15.54 -8.36 3.49
CA HIS A 92 -16.37 -7.15 3.49
C HIS A 92 -15.60 -5.90 3.06
N ALA A 93 -14.29 -5.99 2.85
CA ALA A 93 -13.49 -4.85 2.41
C ALA A 93 -13.88 -4.44 0.99
N ARG A 94 -14.12 -3.14 0.79
CA ARG A 94 -14.19 -2.54 -0.53
C ARG A 94 -12.77 -2.36 -1.06
N ILE A 95 -12.45 -3.00 -2.17
CA ILE A 95 -11.12 -2.96 -2.78
C ILE A 95 -11.19 -2.16 -4.06
N GLU A 96 -10.37 -1.11 -4.14
CA GLU A 96 -10.23 -0.23 -5.29
C GLU A 96 -8.80 -0.30 -5.82
N VAL A 97 -8.67 -0.40 -7.15
CA VAL A 97 -7.36 -0.40 -7.83
C VAL A 97 -7.18 0.90 -8.58
N ILE A 98 -6.08 1.61 -8.30
CA ILE A 98 -5.68 2.81 -9.05
C ILE A 98 -4.50 2.44 -9.95
N THR A 99 -4.74 2.41 -11.26
CA THR A 99 -3.73 2.06 -12.27
C THR A 99 -2.80 3.21 -12.60
N ALA A 100 -1.61 2.91 -13.10
CA ALA A 100 -0.61 3.87 -13.56
C ALA A 100 -0.14 4.87 -12.48
N VAL A 101 -0.21 4.46 -11.21
CA VAL A 101 0.20 5.25 -10.04
C VAL A 101 1.20 4.43 -9.22
N GLY A 102 2.14 5.10 -8.57
CA GLY A 102 3.11 4.45 -7.69
C GLY A 102 2.55 4.08 -6.33
N HIS A 103 3.44 3.78 -5.40
CA HIS A 103 3.08 3.28 -4.06
C HIS A 103 2.41 4.33 -3.15
N PHE A 104 2.50 5.59 -3.53
CA PHE A 104 1.94 6.70 -2.75
C PHE A 104 0.81 7.38 -3.52
N PRO A 105 -0.35 6.70 -3.76
CA PRO A 105 -1.42 7.25 -4.58
C PRO A 105 -1.97 8.57 -4.04
N GLN A 106 -1.96 8.78 -2.72
CA GLN A 106 -2.36 10.03 -2.08
C GLN A 106 -1.46 11.23 -2.45
N MET A 107 -0.23 10.97 -2.90
CA MET A 107 0.71 11.98 -3.38
C MET A 107 0.72 12.10 -4.91
N GLU A 108 0.50 11.00 -5.60
CA GLU A 108 0.61 10.91 -7.06
C GLU A 108 -0.71 11.18 -7.79
N ALA A 109 -1.84 10.87 -7.13
CA ALA A 109 -3.19 11.04 -7.68
C ALA A 109 -4.20 11.41 -6.57
N PRO A 110 -3.98 12.53 -5.83
CA PRO A 110 -4.79 12.89 -4.66
C PRO A 110 -6.27 13.00 -4.98
N ASP A 111 -6.64 13.57 -6.12
CA ASP A 111 -8.05 13.73 -6.51
C ASP A 111 -8.74 12.38 -6.73
N ARG A 112 -8.02 11.37 -7.25
CA ARG A 112 -8.58 10.03 -7.41
C ARG A 112 -8.81 9.37 -6.05
N VAL A 113 -7.83 9.48 -5.16
CA VAL A 113 -7.92 8.94 -3.79
C VAL A 113 -9.06 9.60 -3.02
N ASN A 114 -9.16 10.94 -3.07
CA ASN A 114 -10.21 11.68 -2.38
C ASN A 114 -11.61 11.28 -2.86
N ARG A 115 -11.82 11.16 -4.18
CA ARG A 115 -13.12 10.69 -4.71
C ARG A 115 -13.49 9.29 -4.24
N LEU A 116 -12.52 8.38 -4.13
CA LEU A 116 -12.78 7.03 -3.61
C LEU A 116 -13.15 7.05 -2.13
N ILE A 117 -12.49 7.89 -1.34
CA ILE A 117 -12.80 8.08 0.09
C ILE A 117 -14.19 8.72 0.23
N GLU A 118 -14.50 9.78 -0.52
CA GLU A 118 -15.80 10.44 -0.49
C GLU A 118 -16.95 9.48 -0.86
N ALA A 119 -16.76 8.72 -1.93
CA ALA A 119 -17.74 7.70 -2.33
C ALA A 119 -17.91 6.61 -1.28
N PHE A 120 -16.82 6.15 -0.67
CA PHE A 120 -16.88 5.16 0.39
C PHE A 120 -17.61 5.68 1.62
N VAL A 121 -17.32 6.90 2.04
CA VAL A 121 -17.99 7.52 3.21
C VAL A 121 -19.47 7.78 2.94
N ALA A 122 -19.84 8.12 1.72
CA ALA A 122 -21.24 8.34 1.35
C ALA A 122 -22.09 7.04 1.37
N ASP A 123 -21.44 5.89 1.26
CA ASP A 123 -22.08 4.56 1.27
C ASP A 123 -22.20 3.96 2.69
N LEU A 124 -21.71 4.65 3.75
CA LEU A 124 -21.78 4.21 5.15
C LEU A 124 -23.10 4.57 5.81
#